data_dba037a8df62f6c856feb9d56f418879
#
_entry.id   dba037a8df62f6c856feb9d56f418879
#
_cell.length_a   1.000
_cell.length_b   1.000
_cell.length_c   1.000
_cell.angle_alpha   90.00
_cell.angle_beta   90.00
_cell.angle_gamma   90.00
#
_symmetry.space_group_name_H-M   'P 1'
#
loop_
_entity.id
_entity.type
_entity.pdbx_description
1 polymer ?
#
loop_
_entity_poly.entity_id
_entity_poly.type
_entity_poly.pdbx_seq_one_letter_code
_entity_poly.pdbx_strand_id
1 'polypeptide(L)'
;MTNNSKSHSSIQREGVVGVIQQEERFLVIRRSAHVVAPGKLCFPGGGIEAGESQPVALCRELMEEIAVEIIPGEKLWESIGRSNTRVHWWSAVITGNALPCANPKEVESIFWMTRKELLAQDDLLPGNRDFLNRV
;
A
#
# COMPACT_ATOMS: atom_id res chain seq x y z
N MET A 1 -28.30 10.00 -21.18
CA MET A 1 -27.73 9.82 -20.99
C MET A 1 -27.11 10.06 -20.00
N THR A 2 -26.82 10.19 -19.58
CA THR A 2 -26.11 10.54 -18.67
C THR A 2 -25.67 9.59 -17.73
N ASN A 3 -26.02 8.41 -17.69
CA ASN A 3 -25.54 7.40 -16.85
C ASN A 3 -24.09 7.11 -17.01
N ASN A 4 -23.56 7.39 -18.15
CA ASN A 4 -22.15 7.21 -18.39
C ASN A 4 -21.31 8.01 -17.46
N SER A 5 -21.74 9.20 -17.16
CA SER A 5 -21.01 10.03 -16.25
C SER A 5 -20.92 9.39 -14.89
N LYS A 6 -21.99 8.76 -14.46
CA LYS A 6 -21.96 8.10 -13.19
C LYS A 6 -20.98 6.97 -13.16
N SER A 7 -20.95 6.17 -14.21
CA SER A 7 -20.01 5.08 -14.29
C SER A 7 -18.59 5.57 -14.21
N HIS A 8 -18.31 6.63 -14.93
CA HIS A 8 -16.97 7.17 -14.92
C HIS A 8 -16.58 7.73 -13.57
N SER A 9 -17.55 8.32 -12.89
CA SER A 9 -17.24 8.93 -11.62
C SER A 9 -17.10 7.91 -10.50
N SER A 10 -17.40 6.65 -10.75
CA SER A 10 -17.29 5.65 -9.70
C SER A 10 -15.83 5.40 -9.32
N ILE A 11 -14.87 5.60 -10.22
CA ILE A 11 -13.46 5.46 -9.93
C ILE A 11 -12.89 6.86 -9.84
N GLN A 12 -12.65 7.33 -8.62
CA GLN A 12 -12.20 8.68 -8.41
C GLN A 12 -10.73 8.83 -8.12
N ARG A 13 -10.08 7.76 -7.67
CA ARG A 13 -8.68 7.80 -7.28
C ARG A 13 -7.99 6.52 -7.68
N GLU A 14 -6.69 6.65 -7.87
CA GLU A 14 -5.82 5.51 -8.12
C GLU A 14 -4.79 5.46 -7.01
N GLY A 15 -4.55 4.27 -6.49
CA GLY A 15 -3.55 4.08 -5.46
C GLY A 15 -2.62 2.93 -5.81
N VAL A 16 -1.47 2.91 -5.17
CA VAL A 16 -0.47 1.87 -5.36
C VAL A 16 0.00 1.36 -4.02
N VAL A 17 0.20 0.06 -3.91
CA VAL A 17 0.63 -0.60 -2.67
C VAL A 17 1.84 -1.46 -2.98
N GLY A 18 2.83 -1.42 -2.10
CA GLY A 18 4.05 -2.20 -2.23
C GLY A 18 4.03 -3.42 -1.33
N VAL A 19 4.27 -4.58 -1.94
CA VAL A 19 4.36 -5.84 -1.22
C VAL A 19 5.82 -6.24 -1.20
N ILE A 20 6.47 -6.01 -0.06
CA ILE A 20 7.88 -6.31 0.14
C ILE A 20 7.96 -7.48 1.10
N GLN A 21 8.57 -8.57 0.65
CA GLN A 21 8.67 -9.78 1.44
C GLN A 21 10.13 -10.20 1.58
N GLN A 22 10.53 -10.49 2.81
CA GLN A 22 11.85 -11.03 3.10
C GLN A 22 11.67 -12.18 4.06
N GLU A 23 12.17 -13.35 3.69
CA GLU A 23 12.12 -14.54 4.57
C GLU A 23 10.74 -14.80 5.14
N GLU A 24 9.74 -14.82 4.28
CA GLU A 24 8.35 -15.10 4.65
C GLU A 24 7.67 -14.01 5.49
N ARG A 25 8.32 -12.88 5.69
CA ARG A 25 7.71 -11.75 6.40
C ARG A 25 7.47 -10.62 5.44
N PHE A 26 6.32 -9.95 5.62
CA PHE A 26 5.95 -8.79 4.83
C PHE A 26 6.24 -7.52 5.61
N LEU A 27 6.68 -6.50 4.90
CA LEU A 27 6.85 -5.18 5.49
C LEU A 27 5.49 -4.51 5.56
N VAL A 28 5.07 -4.15 6.76
CA VAL A 28 3.79 -3.48 6.99
C VAL A 28 3.99 -2.29 7.90
N ILE A 29 3.04 -1.36 7.84
CA ILE A 29 3.11 -0.15 8.62
C ILE A 29 1.85 0.00 9.46
N ARG A 30 1.99 0.70 10.59
CA ARG A 30 0.84 1.18 11.34
C ARG A 30 0.66 2.64 10.97
N ARG A 31 -0.53 2.98 10.52
CA ARG A 31 -0.86 4.32 10.05
C ARG A 31 -0.87 5.29 11.22
N SER A 32 -0.35 6.50 10.99
CA SER A 32 -0.28 7.50 12.05
C SER A 32 -1.68 8.03 12.37
N ALA A 33 -1.77 8.81 13.44
CA ALA A 33 -3.02 9.44 13.85
C ALA A 33 -3.44 10.57 12.90
N HIS A 34 -2.55 10.98 11.99
CA HIS A 34 -2.77 12.16 11.14
C HIS A 34 -3.31 11.82 9.76
N VAL A 35 -3.49 10.55 9.43
CA VAL A 35 -3.93 10.14 8.11
C VAL A 35 -5.25 9.39 8.19
N VAL A 36 -5.84 9.12 7.03
CA VAL A 36 -7.08 8.33 6.93
C VAL A 36 -6.85 6.95 7.51
N ALA A 37 -7.86 6.38 8.17
CA ALA A 37 -7.79 5.09 8.84
C ALA A 37 -6.63 5.05 9.84
N PRO A 38 -6.63 5.97 10.82
CA PRO A 38 -5.51 6.08 11.77
C PRO A 38 -5.37 4.81 12.61
N GLY A 39 -4.13 4.46 12.91
CA GLY A 39 -3.82 3.33 13.78
C GLY A 39 -3.99 1.96 13.16
N LYS A 40 -4.43 1.87 11.91
CA LYS A 40 -4.63 0.58 11.25
C LYS A 40 -3.32 0.06 10.66
N LEU A 41 -3.25 -1.27 10.52
CA LEU A 41 -2.12 -1.92 9.85
C LEU A 41 -2.42 -2.06 8.37
N CYS A 42 -1.41 -1.85 7.55
CA CYS A 42 -1.51 -2.05 6.11
C CYS A 42 -0.13 -2.16 5.48
N PHE A 43 -0.10 -2.62 4.23
CA PHE A 43 1.12 -2.52 3.43
C PHE A 43 1.36 -1.05 3.07
N PRO A 44 2.61 -0.65 2.87
CA PRO A 44 2.91 0.75 2.52
C PRO A 44 2.46 1.07 1.11
N GLY A 45 2.10 2.32 0.89
CA GLY A 45 1.67 2.79 -0.41
C GLY A 45 0.92 4.09 -0.28
N GLY A 46 0.33 4.55 -1.37
CA GLY A 46 -0.42 5.80 -1.35
C GLY A 46 -1.00 6.13 -2.72
N GLY A 47 -1.37 7.38 -2.90
CA GLY A 47 -2.04 7.82 -4.12
C GLY A 47 -1.09 8.02 -5.28
N ILE A 48 -1.59 7.77 -6.48
CA ILE A 48 -0.86 8.03 -7.71
C ILE A 48 -1.20 9.45 -8.13
N GLU A 49 -0.17 10.25 -8.40
CA GLU A 49 -0.38 11.63 -8.84
C GLU A 49 -0.53 11.71 -10.35
N ALA A 50 -1.13 12.80 -10.80
CA ALA A 50 -1.35 12.99 -12.24
C ALA A 50 -0.02 12.88 -12.98
N GLY A 51 -0.01 12.09 -14.04
CA GLY A 51 1.18 11.92 -14.88
C GLY A 51 2.17 10.88 -14.38
N GLU A 52 1.97 10.31 -13.18
CA GLU A 52 2.85 9.25 -12.70
C GLU A 52 2.42 7.90 -13.21
N SER A 53 3.40 7.04 -13.52
CA SER A 53 3.12 5.62 -13.72
C SER A 53 2.97 4.96 -12.36
N GLN A 54 2.42 3.75 -12.34
CA GLN A 54 2.29 3.02 -11.10
C GLN A 54 3.64 2.75 -10.43
N PRO A 55 4.66 2.25 -11.15
CA PRO A 55 5.97 2.04 -10.50
C PRO A 55 6.61 3.32 -9.97
N VAL A 56 6.46 4.43 -10.67
CA VAL A 56 7.03 5.71 -10.23
C VAL A 56 6.35 6.16 -8.94
N ALA A 57 5.02 6.07 -8.90
CA ALA A 57 4.26 6.43 -7.72
C ALA A 57 4.66 5.56 -6.52
N LEU A 58 4.86 4.26 -6.76
CA LEU A 58 5.26 3.35 -5.70
C LEU A 58 6.62 3.74 -5.12
N CYS A 59 7.59 4.02 -5.98
CA CYS A 59 8.92 4.45 -5.52
C CYS A 59 8.83 5.72 -4.69
N ARG A 60 8.05 6.68 -5.15
CA ARG A 60 7.90 7.95 -4.43
C ARG A 60 7.21 7.75 -3.08
N GLU A 61 6.12 6.99 -3.07
CA GLU A 61 5.38 6.77 -1.82
C GLU A 61 6.20 6.05 -0.76
N LEU A 62 6.94 5.03 -1.16
CA LEU A 62 7.76 4.30 -0.19
C LEU A 62 8.93 5.13 0.32
N MET A 63 9.48 5.99 -0.52
CA MET A 63 10.50 6.92 -0.07
C MET A 63 9.92 7.90 0.95
N GLU A 64 8.72 8.43 0.68
CA GLU A 64 8.08 9.38 1.57
C GLU A 64 7.67 8.76 2.91
N GLU A 65 7.13 7.56 2.86
CA GLU A 65 6.57 6.93 4.07
C GLU A 65 7.63 6.27 4.95
N ILE A 66 8.57 5.56 4.34
CA ILE A 66 9.50 4.73 5.10
C ILE A 66 10.95 4.88 4.68
N ALA A 67 11.24 5.88 3.86
CA ALA A 67 12.63 6.28 3.50
C ALA A 67 13.46 5.16 2.89
N VAL A 68 12.87 4.34 2.03
CA VAL A 68 13.60 3.28 1.34
C VAL A 68 13.53 3.48 -0.16
N GLU A 69 14.62 3.12 -0.84
CA GLU A 69 14.62 2.98 -2.28
C GLU A 69 14.22 1.56 -2.61
N ILE A 70 13.36 1.40 -3.60
CA ILE A 70 12.90 0.08 -4.01
C ILE A 70 13.03 -0.09 -5.50
N ILE A 71 13.02 -1.36 -5.92
CA ILE A 71 12.86 -1.72 -7.32
C ILE A 71 11.50 -2.40 -7.42
N PRO A 72 10.55 -1.80 -8.16
CA PRO A 72 9.25 -2.47 -8.38
C PRO A 72 9.44 -3.75 -9.19
N GLY A 73 8.69 -4.77 -8.84
CA GLY A 73 8.77 -6.05 -9.51
C GLY A 73 7.62 -6.23 -10.48
N GLU A 74 6.59 -6.96 -10.04
CA GLU A 74 5.44 -7.30 -10.87
C GLU A 74 4.17 -6.79 -10.25
N LYS A 75 3.20 -6.45 -11.09
CA LYS A 75 1.87 -6.14 -10.60
C LYS A 75 1.20 -7.46 -10.21
N LEU A 76 0.78 -7.56 -8.97
CA LEU A 76 0.23 -8.79 -8.41
C LEU A 76 -1.29 -8.84 -8.44
N TRP A 77 -1.94 -7.69 -8.32
CA TRP A 77 -3.39 -7.64 -8.17
C TRP A 77 -3.89 -6.21 -8.38
N GLU A 78 -5.17 -6.11 -8.63
CA GLU A 78 -5.85 -4.82 -8.72
C GLU A 78 -7.19 -4.98 -8.02
N SER A 79 -7.55 -4.01 -7.19
CA SER A 79 -8.80 -4.08 -6.43
C SER A 79 -9.44 -2.72 -6.36
N ILE A 80 -10.74 -2.70 -6.01
CA ILE A 80 -11.46 -1.47 -5.75
C ILE A 80 -11.66 -1.38 -4.25
N GLY A 81 -11.09 -0.35 -3.65
CA GLY A 81 -11.20 -0.13 -2.22
C GLY A 81 -12.31 0.84 -1.88
N ARG A 82 -12.24 1.37 -0.66
CA ARG A 82 -13.20 2.36 -0.19
C ARG A 82 -13.11 3.61 -1.03
N SER A 83 -14.20 4.34 -1.09
CA SER A 83 -14.28 5.60 -1.84
C SER A 83 -13.94 5.41 -3.31
N ASN A 84 -14.20 4.21 -3.82
CA ASN A 84 -13.96 3.88 -5.22
C ASN A 84 -12.53 4.14 -5.66
N THR A 85 -11.58 3.89 -4.79
CA THR A 85 -10.17 3.96 -5.13
C THR A 85 -9.77 2.65 -5.80
N ARG A 86 -9.16 2.74 -6.97
CA ARG A 86 -8.59 1.58 -7.63
C ARG A 86 -7.17 1.41 -7.11
N VAL A 87 -6.90 0.26 -6.56
CA VAL A 87 -5.61 -0.02 -5.90
C VAL A 87 -4.83 -1.05 -6.70
N HIS A 88 -3.60 -0.70 -7.00
CA HIS A 88 -2.69 -1.54 -7.78
C HIS A 88 -1.61 -2.09 -6.85
N TRP A 89 -1.54 -3.40 -6.75
CA TRP A 89 -0.66 -4.10 -5.80
C TRP A 89 0.56 -4.61 -6.55
N TRP A 90 1.74 -4.17 -6.12
CA TRP A 90 3.00 -4.49 -6.79
C TRP A 90 3.98 -5.13 -5.83
N SER A 91 4.70 -6.15 -6.29
CA SER A 91 5.84 -6.63 -5.54
C SER A 91 6.98 -5.61 -5.68
N ALA A 92 7.85 -5.59 -4.69
CA ALA A 92 9.02 -4.70 -4.73
C ALA A 92 10.09 -5.26 -3.82
N VAL A 93 11.34 -4.86 -4.08
CA VAL A 93 12.47 -5.21 -3.21
C VAL A 93 13.17 -3.92 -2.81
N ILE A 94 13.68 -3.90 -1.58
CA ILE A 94 14.46 -2.77 -1.08
C ILE A 94 15.87 -2.90 -1.65
N THR A 95 16.40 -1.79 -2.15
CA THR A 95 17.78 -1.78 -2.66
C THR A 95 18.77 -1.44 -1.54
N GLY A 96 19.95 -1.99 -1.63
CA GLY A 96 21.01 -1.69 -0.68
C GLY A 96 20.70 -2.23 0.72
N ASN A 97 21.31 -1.61 1.72
CA ASN A 97 21.23 -2.05 3.10
C ASN A 97 20.48 -1.08 3.99
N ALA A 98 19.74 -0.14 3.40
CA ALA A 98 19.00 0.86 4.20
C ALA A 98 17.90 0.19 4.97
N LEU A 99 17.76 0.56 6.24
CA LEU A 99 16.65 0.11 7.06
C LEU A 99 15.50 1.09 6.93
N PRO A 100 14.26 0.59 6.85
CA PRO A 100 13.11 1.48 6.80
C PRO A 100 13.04 2.38 8.02
N CYS A 101 12.62 3.62 7.79
CA CYS A 101 12.48 4.61 8.85
C CYS A 101 11.15 5.32 8.65
N ALA A 102 10.31 5.30 9.66
CA ALA A 102 8.96 5.85 9.55
C ALA A 102 8.97 7.38 9.47
N ASN A 103 8.16 7.92 8.57
CA ASN A 103 7.84 9.32 8.53
C ASN A 103 6.66 9.51 9.50
N PRO A 104 6.86 10.16 10.66
CA PRO A 104 5.82 10.19 11.70
C PRO A 104 4.54 10.92 11.30
N LYS A 105 4.59 11.71 10.24
CA LYS A 105 3.38 12.37 9.75
C LYS A 105 2.42 11.38 9.13
N GLU A 106 2.93 10.25 8.62
CA GLU A 106 2.12 9.27 7.90
C GLU A 106 2.16 7.90 8.55
N VAL A 107 3.27 7.55 9.18
CA VAL A 107 3.51 6.19 9.70
C VAL A 107 3.93 6.26 11.15
N GLU A 108 3.21 5.53 11.99
CA GLU A 108 3.56 5.45 13.40
C GLU A 108 4.70 4.48 13.63
N SER A 109 4.65 3.30 12.99
CA SER A 109 5.64 2.25 13.20
C SER A 109 5.69 1.30 12.02
N ILE A 110 6.76 0.54 11.92
CA ILE A 110 7.02 -0.39 10.83
C ILE A 110 7.25 -1.78 11.42
N PHE A 111 6.68 -2.80 10.79
CA PHE A 111 6.80 -4.17 11.25
C PHE A 111 7.12 -5.10 10.09
N TRP A 112 7.76 -6.21 10.42
CA TRP A 112 7.90 -7.35 9.51
C TRP A 112 7.09 -8.48 10.10
N MET A 113 6.05 -8.90 9.40
CA MET A 113 5.10 -9.89 9.93
C MET A 113 4.85 -10.99 8.90
N THR A 114 4.70 -12.22 9.41
CA THR A 114 4.32 -13.32 8.55
C THR A 114 2.85 -13.18 8.15
N ARG A 115 2.44 -13.92 7.12
CA ARG A 115 1.03 -13.94 6.72
C ARG A 115 0.14 -14.29 7.91
N LYS A 116 0.54 -15.33 8.66
CA LYS A 116 -0.26 -15.79 9.80
C LYS A 116 -0.40 -14.71 10.86
N GLU A 117 0.70 -14.01 11.15
CA GLU A 117 0.67 -12.93 12.12
C GLU A 117 -0.25 -11.80 11.65
N LEU A 118 -0.16 -11.44 10.37
CA LEU A 118 -0.99 -10.38 9.81
C LEU A 118 -2.47 -10.72 9.87
N LEU A 119 -2.81 -11.94 9.46
CA LEU A 119 -4.22 -12.36 9.44
C LEU A 119 -4.82 -12.45 10.84
N ALA A 120 -3.99 -12.54 11.86
CA ALA A 120 -4.45 -12.55 13.26
C ALA A 120 -4.71 -11.15 13.81
N GLN A 121 -4.36 -10.09 13.07
CA GLN A 121 -4.52 -8.71 13.55
C GLN A 121 -5.92 -8.19 13.24
N ASP A 122 -6.65 -7.74 14.26
CA ASP A 122 -7.99 -7.21 14.07
C ASP A 122 -7.98 -5.88 13.34
N ASP A 123 -6.89 -5.14 13.43
CA ASP A 123 -6.80 -3.80 12.85
C ASP A 123 -6.13 -3.76 11.48
N LEU A 124 -5.93 -4.93 10.85
CA LEU A 124 -5.47 -4.99 9.47
C LEU A 124 -6.58 -4.49 8.55
N LEU A 125 -6.25 -3.56 7.64
CA LEU A 125 -7.26 -3.02 6.73
C LEU A 125 -7.84 -4.13 5.84
N PRO A 126 -9.16 -4.07 5.56
CA PRO A 126 -9.85 -5.15 4.84
C PRO A 126 -9.26 -5.48 3.48
N GLY A 127 -8.87 -4.49 2.69
CA GLY A 127 -8.25 -4.75 1.39
C GLY A 127 -6.95 -5.52 1.49
N ASN A 128 -6.20 -5.29 2.55
CA ASN A 128 -4.95 -6.02 2.77
C ASN A 128 -5.22 -7.47 3.17
N ARG A 129 -6.25 -7.68 3.95
CA ARG A 129 -6.67 -9.03 4.31
C ARG A 129 -7.12 -9.79 3.06
N ASP A 130 -7.87 -9.13 2.20
CA ASP A 130 -8.33 -9.74 0.94
C ASP A 130 -7.14 -10.12 0.07
N PHE A 131 -6.14 -9.25 -0.02
CA PHE A 131 -4.93 -9.55 -0.78
C PHE A 131 -4.25 -10.82 -0.23
N LEU A 132 -4.04 -10.87 1.08
CA LEU A 132 -3.38 -12.01 1.71
C LEU A 132 -4.14 -13.32 1.49
N ASN A 133 -5.45 -13.26 1.41
CA ASN A 133 -6.26 -14.45 1.19
C ASN A 133 -6.23 -14.94 -0.26
N ARG A 134 -5.67 -14.14 -1.16
CA ARG A 134 -5.55 -14.51 -2.58
C ARG A 134 -4.20 -15.08 -2.96
N VAL A 135 -3.18 -14.79 -2.20
CA VAL A 135 -1.80 -15.19 -2.59
C VAL A 135 -1.27 -16.34 -1.77
#